data_28a5dafbe43a95339581fbd865ca13fd
#
_entry.id   28a5dafbe43a95339581fbd865ca13fd
#
_cell.length_a   1.000
_cell.length_b   1.000
_cell.length_c   1.000
_cell.angle_alpha   90.00
_cell.angle_beta   90.00
_cell.angle_gamma   90.00
#
_symmetry.space_group_name_H-M   'P 1'
#
loop_
_entity.id
_entity.type
_entity.pdbx_description
1 polymer ?
#
loop_
_entity_poly.entity_id
_entity_poly.type
_entity_poly.pdbx_seq_one_letter_code
_entity_poly.pdbx_strand_id
1 'polypeptide(L)'
;MAENGGTVSSEKQQEASYTYWVREATPDAAPLPVPKKLDAQDVLSNQSSSNNLGSVWNRAGTWEEKSLNTWASDRIKELLKSVGSLEFSGGKAEIADVTKCIGDAFLVTVRNKKRVGYTYELTLKVKGEWLVQEERKMVKGNIDIPEFSFGELDDLQMEVRLNEEKDLLQQVKLKIIQDMKQFLKPVREKLLQFEQELKDR
;
A
#
# COMPACT_ATOMS: atom_id res chain seq x y z
N MET A 1 49.67 33.18 -63.02
CA MET A 1 49.48 34.49 -62.31
C MET A 1 48.21 34.35 -61.46
N ALA A 2 48.40 34.68 -60.17
CA ALA A 2 47.42 34.97 -59.15
C ALA A 2 46.62 33.80 -58.57
N GLU A 3 47.05 33.45 -57.42
CA GLU A 3 46.40 32.76 -56.31
C GLU A 3 45.18 33.50 -55.86
N ASN A 4 44.18 32.80 -55.41
CA ASN A 4 43.35 33.37 -54.36
C ASN A 4 42.84 32.26 -53.45
N GLY A 5 43.32 32.33 -52.22
CA GLY A 5 42.98 31.47 -51.12
C GLY A 5 41.57 31.76 -50.61
N GLY A 6 40.76 30.74 -50.56
CA GLY A 6 39.47 30.74 -49.88
C GLY A 6 39.62 30.25 -48.46
N THR A 7 39.49 31.12 -47.51
CA THR A 7 39.39 30.83 -46.08
C THR A 7 38.10 30.06 -45.76
N VAL A 8 38.27 28.84 -45.30
CA VAL A 8 37.18 28.04 -44.76
C VAL A 8 36.89 28.54 -43.35
N SER A 9 35.82 29.27 -43.19
CA SER A 9 35.25 29.62 -41.84
C SER A 9 34.65 28.37 -41.24
N SER A 10 35.33 27.83 -40.24
CA SER A 10 34.74 26.82 -39.38
C SER A 10 33.67 27.43 -38.52
N GLU A 11 32.42 27.22 -38.86
CA GLU A 11 31.30 27.46 -37.97
C GLU A 11 31.42 26.51 -36.77
N LYS A 12 31.83 27.05 -35.63
CA LYS A 12 31.66 26.42 -34.33
C LYS A 12 30.18 26.33 -34.07
N GLN A 13 29.60 25.14 -34.22
CA GLN A 13 28.34 24.81 -33.62
C GLN A 13 28.48 24.98 -32.11
N GLN A 14 27.86 26.03 -31.57
CA GLN A 14 27.64 26.17 -30.13
C GLN A 14 26.68 25.07 -29.73
N GLU A 15 27.22 23.99 -29.13
CA GLU A 15 26.42 23.07 -28.33
C GLU A 15 25.68 23.91 -27.29
N ALA A 16 24.35 23.92 -27.34
CA ALA A 16 23.49 24.48 -26.32
C ALA A 16 23.66 23.67 -25.05
N SER A 17 24.70 23.99 -24.30
CA SER A 17 24.95 23.45 -22.99
C SER A 17 23.81 23.88 -22.08
N TYR A 18 23.24 22.98 -21.31
CA TYR A 18 22.25 23.19 -20.29
C TYR A 18 22.84 24.04 -19.13
N THR A 19 23.06 25.34 -19.39
CA THR A 19 23.65 26.27 -18.43
C THR A 19 22.63 26.99 -17.57
N TYR A 20 21.37 26.58 -17.61
CA TYR A 20 20.29 27.23 -16.84
C TYR A 20 20.54 27.28 -15.32
N TRP A 21 21.40 26.39 -14.80
CA TRP A 21 21.71 26.30 -13.37
C TRP A 21 23.12 26.79 -12.99
N VAL A 22 23.91 27.21 -13.96
CA VAL A 22 25.24 27.75 -13.69
C VAL A 22 25.09 29.25 -13.42
N ARG A 23 25.10 29.62 -12.12
CA ARG A 23 25.20 31.01 -11.72
C ARG A 23 26.59 31.51 -12.14
N GLU A 24 26.67 32.64 -12.82
CA GLU A 24 27.93 33.29 -13.07
C GLU A 24 28.62 33.58 -11.71
N ALA A 25 29.87 33.09 -11.57
CA ALA A 25 30.64 33.30 -10.35
C ALA A 25 30.98 34.76 -10.24
N THR A 26 30.33 35.48 -9.30
CA THR A 26 30.71 36.82 -8.93
C THR A 26 31.94 36.78 -8.00
N PRO A 27 32.76 37.83 -7.88
CA PRO A 27 33.93 37.84 -7.03
C PRO A 27 33.65 37.50 -5.55
N ASP A 28 32.42 37.72 -5.10
CA ASP A 28 31.95 37.41 -3.74
C ASP A 28 31.22 36.06 -3.63
N ALA A 29 31.19 35.27 -4.71
CA ALA A 29 30.56 33.95 -4.67
C ALA A 29 31.38 32.98 -3.82
N ALA A 30 30.69 32.16 -3.02
CA ALA A 30 31.34 31.06 -2.31
C ALA A 30 32.10 30.15 -3.28
N PRO A 31 33.29 29.65 -2.90
CA PRO A 31 34.10 28.79 -3.76
C PRO A 31 33.28 27.56 -4.19
N LEU A 32 33.45 27.16 -5.44
CA LEU A 32 32.78 25.97 -5.97
C LEU A 32 33.11 24.72 -5.12
N PRO A 33 32.15 23.87 -4.85
CA PRO A 33 32.40 22.65 -4.09
C PRO A 33 33.40 21.75 -4.84
N VAL A 34 34.51 21.44 -4.19
CA VAL A 34 35.52 20.53 -4.72
C VAL A 34 35.17 19.11 -4.22
N PRO A 35 35.01 18.13 -5.10
CA PRO A 35 34.78 16.76 -4.70
C PRO A 35 36.00 16.21 -3.97
N LYS A 36 35.83 15.81 -2.69
CA LYS A 36 36.86 15.20 -1.84
C LYS A 36 36.60 13.70 -1.77
N LYS A 37 37.63 12.90 -2.06
CA LYS A 37 37.54 11.44 -1.78
C LYS A 37 37.44 11.27 -0.26
N LEU A 38 36.41 10.53 0.17
CA LEU A 38 36.26 10.13 1.57
C LEU A 38 37.25 9.00 1.86
N ASP A 39 38.07 9.18 2.91
CA ASP A 39 38.91 8.11 3.42
C ASP A 39 38.08 7.13 4.26
N ALA A 40 38.57 5.88 4.42
CA ALA A 40 37.89 4.85 5.19
C ALA A 40 37.56 5.27 6.63
N GLN A 41 38.38 6.16 7.21
CA GLN A 41 38.16 6.75 8.55
C GLN A 41 37.01 7.78 8.56
N ASP A 42 36.85 8.57 7.50
CA ASP A 42 35.74 9.51 7.35
C ASP A 42 34.38 8.77 7.21
N VAL A 43 34.41 7.60 6.57
CA VAL A 43 33.22 6.72 6.46
C VAL A 43 32.85 6.13 7.83
N LEU A 44 33.82 5.66 8.60
CA LEU A 44 33.62 5.10 9.92
C LEU A 44 33.14 6.13 10.96
N SER A 45 33.72 7.35 10.94
CA SER A 45 33.28 8.43 11.83
C SER A 45 31.87 8.92 11.54
N ASN A 46 31.44 8.89 10.27
CA ASN A 46 30.07 9.17 9.88
C ASN A 46 29.08 8.04 10.24
N GLN A 47 29.54 6.79 10.36
CA GLN A 47 28.70 5.67 10.80
C GLN A 47 28.47 5.64 12.32
N SER A 48 29.43 6.13 13.13
CA SER A 48 29.33 6.09 14.59
C SER A 48 28.41 7.15 15.19
N SER A 49 27.98 8.15 14.43
CA SER A 49 27.11 9.23 14.92
C SER A 49 25.65 9.12 14.49
N SER A 50 25.23 8.07 13.79
CA SER A 50 23.86 7.91 13.33
C SER A 50 23.18 6.71 13.93
N ASN A 51 22.67 6.82 15.15
CA ASN A 51 21.51 6.04 15.61
C ASN A 51 20.21 6.49 14.89
N ASN A 52 20.31 7.15 13.76
CA ASN A 52 19.17 7.53 12.96
C ASN A 52 18.88 6.40 11.97
N LEU A 53 17.85 5.61 12.27
CA LEU A 53 17.18 4.63 11.40
C LEU A 53 16.52 5.32 10.18
N GLY A 54 17.23 6.21 9.50
CA GLY A 54 16.71 6.95 8.36
C GLY A 54 17.62 6.88 7.15
N SER A 55 17.09 7.19 5.97
CA SER A 55 17.86 7.31 4.74
C SER A 55 18.99 8.34 4.88
N VAL A 56 20.15 8.07 4.26
CA VAL A 56 21.30 9.01 4.20
C VAL A 56 20.88 10.39 3.68
N TRP A 57 19.84 10.46 2.87
CA TRP A 57 19.25 11.70 2.34
C TRP A 57 18.43 12.49 3.37
N ASN A 58 18.02 11.87 4.47
CA ASN A 58 17.23 12.51 5.52
C ASN A 58 18.04 12.80 6.79
N ARG A 59 19.31 13.23 6.67
CA ARG A 59 20.16 13.58 7.81
C ARG A 59 19.55 14.64 8.73
N ALA A 60 18.67 15.48 8.20
CA ALA A 60 17.99 16.51 8.98
C ALA A 60 16.77 15.96 9.77
N GLY A 61 16.41 14.67 9.64
CA GLY A 61 15.27 14.08 10.34
C GLY A 61 13.92 14.69 9.97
N THR A 62 13.83 15.33 8.79
CA THR A 62 12.62 16.05 8.38
C THR A 62 11.54 15.14 7.82
N TRP A 63 11.92 13.94 7.42
CA TRP A 63 11.05 12.94 6.85
C TRP A 63 11.52 11.54 7.21
N GLU A 64 10.63 10.71 7.68
CA GLU A 64 10.87 9.29 8.00
C GLU A 64 9.67 8.47 7.57
N GLU A 65 9.91 7.36 6.88
CA GLU A 65 8.90 6.39 6.49
C GLU A 65 9.19 5.05 7.15
N LYS A 66 8.16 4.47 7.74
CA LYS A 66 8.20 3.14 8.33
C LYS A 66 7.15 2.26 7.69
N SER A 67 7.59 1.20 7.01
CA SER A 67 6.68 0.16 6.53
C SER A 67 6.11 -0.65 7.70
N LEU A 68 4.80 -0.87 7.66
CA LEU A 68 4.06 -1.64 8.65
C LEU A 68 3.38 -2.87 8.05
N ASN A 69 3.77 -3.29 6.83
CA ASN A 69 3.09 -4.29 6.03
C ASN A 69 2.85 -5.60 6.75
N THR A 70 3.87 -6.17 7.39
CA THR A 70 3.75 -7.45 8.11
C THR A 70 2.75 -7.34 9.25
N TRP A 71 2.91 -6.34 10.11
CA TRP A 71 2.00 -6.12 11.24
C TRP A 71 0.56 -5.89 10.75
N ALA A 72 0.38 -5.05 9.74
CA ALA A 72 -0.94 -4.70 9.22
C ALA A 72 -1.65 -5.92 8.63
N SER A 73 -0.93 -6.71 7.81
CA SER A 73 -1.49 -7.93 7.22
C SER A 73 -1.89 -8.95 8.28
N ASP A 74 -1.06 -9.16 9.31
CA ASP A 74 -1.35 -10.09 10.39
C ASP A 74 -2.53 -9.59 11.22
N ARG A 75 -2.58 -8.29 11.52
CA ARG A 75 -3.66 -7.69 12.31
C ARG A 75 -5.00 -7.72 11.59
N ILE A 76 -5.03 -7.39 10.29
CA ILE A 76 -6.23 -7.51 9.47
C ILE A 76 -6.77 -8.94 9.49
N LYS A 77 -5.90 -9.95 9.28
CA LYS A 77 -6.30 -11.36 9.32
C LYS A 77 -6.88 -11.75 10.68
N GLU A 78 -6.26 -11.32 11.76
CA GLU A 78 -6.73 -11.60 13.13
C GLU A 78 -8.10 -10.98 13.38
N LEU A 79 -8.28 -9.70 13.06
CA LEU A 79 -9.54 -8.99 13.23
C LEU A 79 -10.67 -9.61 12.39
N LEU A 80 -10.40 -9.97 11.15
CA LEU A 80 -11.40 -10.58 10.28
C LEU A 80 -11.80 -11.99 10.73
N LYS A 81 -10.86 -12.78 11.25
CA LYS A 81 -11.18 -14.07 11.89
C LYS A 81 -12.01 -13.91 13.16
N SER A 82 -11.88 -12.79 13.86
CA SER A 82 -12.64 -12.50 15.07
C SER A 82 -14.09 -12.05 14.80
N VAL A 83 -14.50 -11.85 13.56
CA VAL A 83 -15.90 -11.54 13.19
C VAL A 83 -16.86 -12.63 13.67
N GLY A 84 -16.38 -13.89 13.67
CA GLY A 84 -17.18 -15.03 14.11
C GLY A 84 -18.23 -15.46 13.10
N SER A 85 -19.33 -16.01 13.62
CA SER A 85 -20.41 -16.54 12.79
C SER A 85 -21.60 -15.60 12.77
N LEU A 86 -22.23 -15.47 11.64
CA LEU A 86 -23.49 -14.77 11.44
C LEU A 86 -24.62 -15.79 11.26
N GLU A 87 -25.76 -15.52 11.89
CA GLU A 87 -26.98 -16.29 11.75
C GLU A 87 -27.94 -15.56 10.81
N PHE A 88 -28.50 -16.30 9.88
CA PHE A 88 -29.46 -15.81 8.88
C PHE A 88 -30.79 -16.53 9.05
N SER A 89 -31.84 -16.04 8.43
CA SER A 89 -33.15 -16.66 8.48
C SER A 89 -33.22 -18.11 7.93
N GLY A 90 -32.21 -18.50 7.16
CA GLY A 90 -32.14 -19.84 6.56
C GLY A 90 -30.83 -20.57 6.79
N GLY A 91 -29.94 -20.04 7.62
CA GLY A 91 -28.62 -20.67 7.83
C GLY A 91 -27.70 -19.90 8.74
N LYS A 92 -26.46 -20.37 8.80
CA LYS A 92 -25.39 -19.78 9.57
C LYS A 92 -24.10 -19.87 8.77
N ALA A 93 -23.30 -18.83 8.78
CA ALA A 93 -21.98 -18.85 8.14
C ALA A 93 -20.92 -18.16 8.99
N GLU A 94 -19.67 -18.50 8.74
CA GLU A 94 -18.51 -17.92 9.39
C GLU A 94 -17.36 -17.67 8.41
N ILE A 95 -16.50 -16.74 8.71
CA ILE A 95 -15.25 -16.53 7.99
C ILE A 95 -14.27 -17.62 8.44
N ALA A 96 -13.99 -18.57 7.54
CA ALA A 96 -13.11 -19.69 7.83
C ALA A 96 -11.62 -19.28 7.77
N ASP A 97 -11.26 -18.44 6.80
CA ASP A 97 -9.88 -17.99 6.61
C ASP A 97 -9.83 -16.72 5.74
N VAL A 98 -8.69 -16.02 5.81
CA VAL A 98 -8.33 -14.92 4.92
C VAL A 98 -7.28 -15.43 3.95
N THR A 99 -7.70 -15.79 2.74
CA THR A 99 -6.82 -16.44 1.75
C THR A 99 -5.92 -15.46 1.00
N LYS A 100 -6.39 -14.22 0.82
CA LYS A 100 -5.63 -13.15 0.21
C LYS A 100 -5.69 -11.91 1.11
N CYS A 101 -4.54 -11.36 1.40
CA CYS A 101 -4.37 -10.08 2.08
C CYS A 101 -3.10 -9.45 1.51
N ILE A 102 -3.28 -8.67 0.44
CA ILE A 102 -2.19 -8.07 -0.31
C ILE A 102 -2.36 -6.57 -0.26
N GLY A 103 -1.28 -5.88 0.07
CA GLY A 103 -1.26 -4.43 0.15
C GLY A 103 -0.12 -3.91 0.98
N ASP A 104 -0.14 -2.62 1.20
CA ASP A 104 0.90 -1.88 1.92
C ASP A 104 0.28 -1.03 3.02
N ALA A 105 0.99 -0.92 4.13
CA ALA A 105 0.69 0.00 5.22
C ALA A 105 1.95 0.73 5.65
N PHE A 106 1.84 2.01 5.87
CA PHE A 106 2.98 2.85 6.20
C PHE A 106 2.63 3.92 7.23
N LEU A 107 3.67 4.32 7.96
CA LEU A 107 3.65 5.48 8.83
C LEU A 107 4.73 6.44 8.35
N VAL A 108 4.35 7.65 8.01
CA VAL A 108 5.26 8.71 7.57
C VAL A 108 5.27 9.81 8.62
N THR A 109 6.47 10.19 9.04
CA THR A 109 6.66 11.35 9.90
C THR A 109 7.25 12.49 9.08
N VAL A 110 6.52 13.61 8.99
CA VAL A 110 6.96 14.81 8.29
C VAL A 110 6.92 15.99 9.26
N ARG A 111 8.06 16.62 9.52
CA ARG A 111 8.17 17.76 10.46
C ARG A 111 7.48 17.46 11.80
N ASN A 112 7.79 16.32 12.40
CA ASN A 112 7.22 15.80 13.66
C ASN A 112 5.69 15.53 13.63
N LYS A 113 5.07 15.49 12.45
CA LYS A 113 3.67 15.08 12.30
C LYS A 113 3.60 13.68 11.71
N LYS A 114 2.98 12.76 12.46
CA LYS A 114 2.72 11.40 11.98
C LYS A 114 1.53 11.39 11.03
N ARG A 115 1.67 10.65 9.94
CA ARG A 115 0.61 10.34 8.98
C ARG A 115 0.64 8.85 8.70
N VAL A 116 -0.50 8.22 8.68
CA VAL A 116 -0.64 6.81 8.34
C VAL A 116 -1.42 6.65 7.05
N GLY A 117 -1.17 5.56 6.37
CA GLY A 117 -1.92 5.17 5.18
C GLY A 117 -1.82 3.67 4.97
N TYR A 118 -2.76 3.14 4.24
CA TYR A 118 -2.74 1.77 3.76
C TYR A 118 -3.57 1.64 2.49
N THR A 119 -3.28 0.60 1.75
CA THR A 119 -4.09 0.11 0.63
C THR A 119 -4.04 -1.41 0.68
N TYR A 120 -5.20 -2.08 0.69
CA TYR A 120 -5.29 -3.53 0.74
C TYR A 120 -6.36 -4.07 -0.20
N GLU A 121 -6.13 -5.30 -0.66
CA GLU A 121 -7.09 -6.16 -1.34
C GLU A 121 -7.23 -7.46 -0.55
N LEU A 122 -8.45 -7.93 -0.33
CA LEU A 122 -8.73 -9.08 0.51
C LEU A 122 -9.59 -10.13 -0.21
N THR A 123 -9.31 -11.40 0.07
CA THR A 123 -10.21 -12.51 -0.24
C THR A 123 -10.43 -13.33 1.02
N LEU A 124 -11.69 -13.43 1.43
CA LEU A 124 -12.13 -14.18 2.60
C LEU A 124 -12.76 -15.49 2.15
N LYS A 125 -12.40 -16.58 2.79
CA LYS A 125 -13.06 -17.87 2.61
C LYS A 125 -14.17 -18.02 3.64
N VAL A 126 -15.39 -18.21 3.18
CA VAL A 126 -16.57 -18.39 4.02
C VAL A 126 -17.10 -19.80 3.91
N LYS A 127 -17.50 -20.35 5.03
CA LYS A 127 -18.23 -21.62 5.09
C LYS A 127 -19.49 -21.44 5.92
N GLY A 128 -20.55 -22.15 5.56
CA GLY A 128 -21.80 -22.07 6.29
C GLY A 128 -22.72 -23.22 5.97
N GLU A 129 -23.80 -23.30 6.75
CA GLU A 129 -24.86 -24.28 6.60
C GLU A 129 -26.16 -23.55 6.31
N TRP A 130 -26.87 -23.96 5.27
CA TRP A 130 -28.20 -23.44 4.93
C TRP A 130 -29.23 -24.57 4.84
N LEU A 131 -30.43 -24.27 5.27
CA LEU A 131 -31.57 -25.14 5.11
C LEU A 131 -32.10 -25.01 3.67
N VAL A 132 -31.92 -26.07 2.88
CA VAL A 132 -32.37 -26.16 1.49
C VAL A 132 -33.28 -27.38 1.36
N GLN A 133 -34.56 -27.17 1.04
CA GLN A 133 -35.54 -28.27 0.90
C GLN A 133 -35.59 -29.21 2.11
N GLU A 134 -35.61 -28.63 3.32
CA GLU A 134 -35.61 -29.32 4.62
C GLU A 134 -34.30 -30.07 4.96
N GLU A 135 -33.30 -30.00 4.13
CA GLU A 135 -31.96 -30.55 4.39
C GLU A 135 -30.92 -29.44 4.69
N ARG A 136 -30.03 -29.71 5.64
CA ARG A 136 -28.90 -28.84 5.92
C ARG A 136 -27.79 -29.09 4.92
N LYS A 137 -27.46 -28.11 4.10
CA LYS A 137 -26.37 -28.18 3.14
C LYS A 137 -25.23 -27.27 3.52
N MET A 138 -24.02 -27.84 3.52
CA MET A 138 -22.78 -27.08 3.69
C MET A 138 -22.45 -26.34 2.40
N VAL A 139 -22.35 -25.02 2.49
CA VAL A 139 -21.99 -24.17 1.37
C VAL A 139 -20.67 -23.46 1.66
N LYS A 140 -19.78 -23.43 0.68
CA LYS A 140 -18.52 -22.72 0.73
C LYS A 140 -18.52 -21.63 -0.33
N GLY A 141 -17.94 -20.48 0.01
CA GLY A 141 -17.82 -19.37 -0.90
C GLY A 141 -16.61 -18.51 -0.56
N ASN A 142 -16.33 -17.59 -1.45
CA ASN A 142 -15.33 -16.56 -1.26
C ASN A 142 -16.00 -15.20 -1.28
N ILE A 143 -15.50 -14.31 -0.45
CA ILE A 143 -15.85 -12.90 -0.45
C ILE A 143 -14.61 -12.15 -0.91
N ASP A 144 -14.70 -11.52 -2.05
CA ASP A 144 -13.64 -10.68 -2.58
C ASP A 144 -13.95 -9.22 -2.25
N ILE A 145 -13.00 -8.56 -1.62
CA ILE A 145 -13.02 -7.14 -1.32
C ILE A 145 -11.95 -6.52 -2.19
N PRO A 146 -12.35 -5.73 -3.22
CA PRO A 146 -11.40 -5.07 -4.10
C PRO A 146 -10.56 -4.07 -3.32
N GLU A 147 -9.60 -3.47 -4.00
CA GLU A 147 -8.71 -2.49 -3.40
C GLU A 147 -9.50 -1.40 -2.65
N PHE A 148 -9.09 -1.16 -1.41
CA PHE A 148 -9.61 -0.11 -0.55
C PHE A 148 -8.47 0.56 0.21
N SER A 149 -8.62 1.83 0.50
CA SER A 149 -7.58 2.67 1.10
C SER A 149 -8.04 3.30 2.41
N PHE A 150 -7.09 3.90 3.11
CA PHE A 150 -7.32 4.61 4.36
C PHE A 150 -8.38 5.71 4.19
N GLY A 151 -9.43 5.65 5.02
CA GLY A 151 -10.53 6.63 5.00
C GLY A 151 -11.64 6.35 3.99
N GLU A 152 -11.56 5.26 3.21
CA GLU A 152 -12.54 4.90 2.17
C GLU A 152 -13.46 3.74 2.58
N LEU A 153 -13.43 3.34 3.85
CA LEU A 153 -14.22 2.21 4.34
C LEU A 153 -15.74 2.44 4.27
N ASP A 154 -16.17 3.69 4.09
CA ASP A 154 -17.59 4.00 3.91
C ASP A 154 -18.14 3.50 2.60
N ASP A 155 -17.30 3.48 1.57
CA ASP A 155 -17.64 3.01 0.23
C ASP A 155 -17.16 1.57 -0.03
N LEU A 156 -16.83 0.82 1.03
CA LEU A 156 -16.33 -0.55 0.92
C LEU A 156 -17.29 -1.43 0.13
N GLN A 157 -16.77 -2.03 -0.95
CA GLN A 157 -17.50 -2.95 -1.80
C GLN A 157 -17.11 -4.40 -1.50
N MET A 158 -18.01 -5.32 -1.85
CA MET A 158 -17.82 -6.73 -1.60
C MET A 158 -18.49 -7.55 -2.72
N GLU A 159 -17.75 -8.47 -3.28
CA GLU A 159 -18.26 -9.47 -4.21
C GLU A 159 -18.29 -10.84 -3.56
N VAL A 160 -19.42 -11.55 -3.70
CA VAL A 160 -19.60 -12.91 -3.16
C VAL A 160 -19.60 -13.90 -4.31
N ARG A 161 -18.74 -14.92 -4.23
CA ARG A 161 -18.66 -16.03 -5.18
C ARG A 161 -18.82 -17.33 -4.43
N LEU A 162 -19.80 -18.13 -4.85
CA LEU A 162 -19.99 -19.48 -4.32
C LEU A 162 -19.06 -20.45 -5.05
N ASN A 163 -18.42 -21.33 -4.29
CA ASN A 163 -17.67 -22.43 -4.87
C ASN A 163 -18.67 -23.48 -5.40
N GLU A 164 -18.36 -24.04 -6.57
CA GLU A 164 -19.18 -24.94 -7.37
C GLU A 164 -20.18 -25.81 -6.58
N GLU A 165 -21.43 -25.42 -6.62
CA GLU A 165 -22.55 -26.26 -6.15
C GLU A 165 -23.55 -26.45 -7.27
N LYS A 166 -23.29 -27.49 -8.07
CA LYS A 166 -24.10 -27.85 -9.23
C LYS A 166 -25.55 -28.21 -8.85
N ASP A 167 -25.78 -28.55 -7.57
CA ASP A 167 -27.05 -29.08 -7.08
C ASP A 167 -27.95 -28.02 -6.40
N LEU A 168 -27.59 -26.76 -6.42
CA LEU A 168 -28.40 -25.69 -5.84
C LEU A 168 -29.25 -24.99 -6.90
N LEU A 169 -30.54 -24.85 -6.63
CA LEU A 169 -31.42 -24.03 -7.43
C LEU A 169 -30.97 -22.57 -7.47
N GLN A 170 -31.14 -21.91 -8.60
CA GLN A 170 -30.72 -20.52 -8.82
C GLN A 170 -31.25 -19.56 -7.74
N GLN A 171 -32.50 -19.74 -7.33
CA GLN A 171 -33.11 -18.89 -6.28
C GLN A 171 -32.43 -19.08 -4.92
N VAL A 172 -32.04 -20.29 -4.57
CA VAL A 172 -31.31 -20.60 -3.32
C VAL A 172 -29.92 -19.98 -3.35
N LYS A 173 -29.22 -20.04 -4.48
CA LYS A 173 -27.92 -19.40 -4.67
C LYS A 173 -27.99 -17.89 -4.43
N LEU A 174 -28.97 -17.22 -5.02
CA LEU A 174 -29.17 -15.79 -4.85
C LEU A 174 -29.45 -15.42 -3.39
N LYS A 175 -30.25 -16.23 -2.69
CA LYS A 175 -30.52 -16.03 -1.27
C LYS A 175 -29.25 -16.17 -0.43
N ILE A 176 -28.45 -17.21 -0.67
CA ILE A 176 -27.17 -17.43 0.03
C ILE A 176 -26.20 -16.29 -0.22
N ILE A 177 -26.09 -15.80 -1.45
CA ILE A 177 -25.25 -14.63 -1.80
C ILE A 177 -25.74 -13.39 -1.05
N GLN A 178 -27.05 -13.18 -0.95
CA GLN A 178 -27.61 -12.05 -0.22
C GLN A 178 -27.34 -12.15 1.29
N ASP A 179 -27.45 -13.36 1.86
CA ASP A 179 -27.10 -13.62 3.25
C ASP A 179 -25.60 -13.35 3.50
N MET A 180 -24.72 -13.86 2.63
CA MET A 180 -23.28 -13.62 2.74
C MET A 180 -22.89 -12.15 2.58
N LYS A 181 -23.63 -11.33 1.82
CA LYS A 181 -23.40 -9.89 1.74
C LYS A 181 -23.61 -9.17 3.07
N GLN A 182 -24.31 -9.77 4.03
CA GLN A 182 -24.44 -9.18 5.37
C GLN A 182 -23.13 -9.17 6.15
N PHE A 183 -22.10 -9.93 5.74
CA PHE A 183 -20.75 -9.82 6.28
C PHE A 183 -20.11 -8.46 6.05
N LEU A 184 -20.60 -7.65 5.10
CA LEU A 184 -20.04 -6.32 4.83
C LEU A 184 -19.99 -5.45 6.07
N LYS A 185 -21.06 -5.42 6.87
CA LYS A 185 -21.13 -4.59 8.07
C LYS A 185 -20.09 -4.98 9.12
N PRO A 186 -20.03 -6.22 9.63
CA PRO A 186 -19.04 -6.61 10.63
C PRO A 186 -17.60 -6.59 10.10
N VAL A 187 -17.37 -6.89 8.82
CA VAL A 187 -16.05 -6.74 8.19
C VAL A 187 -15.61 -5.28 8.23
N ARG A 188 -16.48 -4.35 7.83
CA ARG A 188 -16.22 -2.92 7.88
C ARG A 188 -15.91 -2.43 9.30
N GLU A 189 -16.68 -2.88 10.29
CA GLU A 189 -16.43 -2.54 11.70
C GLU A 189 -15.03 -3.00 12.16
N LYS A 190 -14.59 -4.18 11.75
CA LYS A 190 -13.24 -4.66 12.06
C LYS A 190 -12.14 -3.90 11.33
N LEU A 191 -12.37 -3.49 10.08
CA LEU A 191 -11.43 -2.65 9.35
C LEU A 191 -11.36 -1.23 9.93
N LEU A 192 -12.46 -0.66 10.42
CA LEU A 192 -12.45 0.61 11.17
C LEU A 192 -11.66 0.48 12.49
N GLN A 193 -11.78 -0.65 13.18
CA GLN A 193 -10.94 -0.94 14.34
C GLN A 193 -9.46 -0.97 13.96
N PHE A 194 -9.11 -1.60 12.84
CA PHE A 194 -7.74 -1.62 12.31
C PHE A 194 -7.23 -0.22 12.01
N GLU A 195 -8.04 0.65 11.37
CA GLU A 195 -7.66 2.04 11.12
C GLU A 195 -7.35 2.82 12.39
N GLN A 196 -8.15 2.62 13.43
CA GLN A 196 -7.92 3.28 14.71
C GLN A 196 -6.61 2.82 15.34
N GLU A 197 -6.36 1.51 15.35
CA GLU A 197 -5.10 0.94 15.86
C GLU A 197 -3.87 1.43 15.07
N LEU A 198 -4.03 1.63 13.75
CA LEU A 198 -2.98 2.17 12.89
C LEU A 198 -2.70 3.65 13.19
N LYS A 199 -3.73 4.45 13.48
CA LYS A 199 -3.60 5.86 13.88
C LYS A 199 -2.88 6.03 15.21
N ASP A 200 -3.08 5.12 16.12
CA ASP A 200 -2.53 5.17 17.48
C ASP A 200 -1.07 4.73 17.59
N ARG A 201 -0.48 4.27 16.47
CA ARG A 201 0.94 3.90 16.36
C ARG A 201 1.86 5.10 16.15
#